data_9c04f366c39cb2298ef8502d0a0b8650
#
_entry.id   9c04f366c39cb2298ef8502d0a0b8650
#
_cell.length_a   1.000
_cell.length_b   1.000
_cell.length_c   1.000
_cell.angle_alpha   90.00
_cell.angle_beta   90.00
_cell.angle_gamma   90.00
#
_symmetry.space_group_name_H-M   'P 1'
#
loop_
_entity.id
_entity.type
_entity.pdbx_description
1 polymer ?
#
loop_
_entity_poly.entity_id
_entity_poly.type
_entity_poly.pdbx_seq_one_letter_code
_entity_poly.pdbx_strand_id
1 'polypeptide(L)'
;DIKLEQLSTPAAARHRGFVRELESAGGTLLASAPGNWNKEDAVPVVDSLLSIHPETNLIYAHNDRMAIGASEVARRLGRDDIKIIGIDAAPDIGIRAVADGIIDATFLYPTEGHRLVRTALAILKHEPYERETILPVSSAVDRSNADILLRQNEMLKEETRKIELLKTRIDLFQAEYSAQKSLLYAGIAIILLLCG
;
A
#
# COMPACT_ATOMS: atom_id res chain seq x y z
N ASP A 1 -30.53 -9.37 -7.49
CA ASP A 1 -30.13 -7.95 -7.30
C ASP A 1 -29.40 -7.82 -5.97
N ILE A 2 -28.10 -7.90 -6.01
CA ILE A 2 -27.31 -7.54 -4.83
C ILE A 2 -27.22 -6.01 -4.80
N LYS A 3 -27.91 -5.38 -3.86
CA LYS A 3 -27.87 -3.93 -3.65
C LYS A 3 -26.46 -3.52 -3.24
N LEU A 4 -25.80 -2.79 -4.14
CA LEU A 4 -24.45 -2.22 -3.98
C LEU A 4 -24.35 -1.09 -2.92
N GLU A 5 -25.40 -0.85 -2.13
CA GLU A 5 -25.51 0.29 -1.21
C GLU A 5 -24.54 0.24 -0.03
N GLN A 6 -23.80 -0.85 0.21
CA GLN A 6 -22.81 -0.96 1.29
C GLN A 6 -21.34 -0.94 0.80
N LEU A 7 -21.09 -0.79 -0.48
CA LEU A 7 -19.71 -0.71 -0.96
C LEU A 7 -19.15 0.70 -0.76
N SER A 8 -18.01 0.81 -0.11
CA SER A 8 -17.24 2.06 -0.08
C SER A 8 -16.97 2.55 -1.50
N THR A 9 -16.84 3.86 -1.71
CA THR A 9 -16.59 4.45 -3.04
C THR A 9 -15.43 3.76 -3.80
N PRO A 10 -14.28 3.44 -3.18
CA PRO A 10 -13.22 2.70 -3.84
C PRO A 10 -13.63 1.29 -4.28
N ALA A 11 -14.37 0.56 -3.46
CA ALA A 11 -14.86 -0.78 -3.82
C ALA A 11 -15.79 -0.74 -5.02
N ALA A 12 -16.73 0.21 -5.03
CA ALA A 12 -17.66 0.37 -6.15
C ALA A 12 -16.94 0.73 -7.47
N ALA A 13 -15.90 1.56 -7.41
CA ALA A 13 -15.11 1.92 -8.59
C ALA A 13 -14.28 0.72 -9.11
N ARG A 14 -13.62 -0.02 -8.23
CA ARG A 14 -12.88 -1.25 -8.55
C ARG A 14 -13.81 -2.30 -9.18
N HIS A 15 -14.97 -2.51 -8.58
CA HIS A 15 -15.99 -3.45 -9.10
C HIS A 15 -16.43 -3.08 -10.51
N ARG A 16 -16.88 -1.84 -10.74
CA ARG A 16 -17.32 -1.41 -12.07
C ARG A 16 -16.22 -1.54 -13.13
N GLY A 17 -14.98 -1.18 -12.78
CA GLY A 17 -13.85 -1.32 -13.68
C GLY A 17 -13.59 -2.77 -14.07
N PHE A 18 -13.54 -3.65 -13.08
CA PHE A 18 -13.34 -5.08 -13.30
C PHE A 18 -14.44 -5.72 -14.15
N VAL A 19 -15.71 -5.50 -13.79
CA VAL A 19 -16.86 -6.07 -14.51
C VAL A 19 -16.85 -5.64 -15.97
N ARG A 20 -16.63 -4.35 -16.24
CA ARG A 20 -16.58 -3.83 -17.62
C ARG A 20 -15.52 -4.54 -18.46
N GLU A 21 -14.30 -4.70 -17.91
CA GLU A 21 -13.20 -5.37 -18.63
C GLU A 21 -13.45 -6.88 -18.78
N LEU A 22 -13.99 -7.53 -17.72
CA LEU A 22 -14.37 -8.93 -17.75
C LEU A 22 -15.38 -9.24 -18.87
N GLU A 23 -16.47 -8.46 -18.93
CA GLU A 23 -17.51 -8.60 -19.95
C GLU A 23 -16.97 -8.32 -21.35
N SER A 24 -16.12 -7.29 -21.51
CA SER A 24 -15.45 -6.96 -22.76
C SER A 24 -14.55 -8.09 -23.26
N ALA A 25 -13.96 -8.86 -22.36
CA ALA A 25 -13.16 -10.04 -22.66
C ALA A 25 -13.99 -11.33 -22.85
N GLY A 26 -15.32 -11.25 -22.79
CA GLY A 26 -16.21 -12.41 -22.91
C GLY A 26 -16.34 -13.25 -21.64
N GLY A 27 -15.88 -12.73 -20.50
CA GLY A 27 -16.05 -13.37 -19.21
C GLY A 27 -17.42 -13.14 -18.60
N THR A 28 -17.79 -13.92 -17.60
CA THR A 28 -19.06 -13.85 -16.87
C THR A 28 -18.79 -13.67 -15.38
N LEU A 29 -19.43 -12.67 -14.77
CA LEU A 29 -19.43 -12.53 -13.32
C LEU A 29 -20.44 -13.50 -12.72
N LEU A 30 -19.97 -14.51 -11.99
CA LEU A 30 -20.82 -15.52 -11.35
C LEU A 30 -21.44 -15.00 -10.05
N ALA A 31 -20.62 -14.34 -9.23
CA ALA A 31 -21.08 -13.81 -7.94
C ALA A 31 -20.18 -12.66 -7.48
N SER A 32 -20.68 -11.87 -6.51
CA SER A 32 -19.95 -10.86 -5.79
C SER A 32 -20.44 -10.80 -4.35
N ALA A 33 -19.53 -10.67 -3.39
CA ALA A 33 -19.89 -10.59 -1.97
C ALA A 33 -18.89 -9.71 -1.18
N PRO A 34 -19.31 -9.12 -0.05
CA PRO A 34 -18.41 -8.34 0.80
C PRO A 34 -17.43 -9.23 1.55
N GLY A 35 -16.16 -8.87 1.58
CA GLY A 35 -15.08 -9.51 2.36
C GLY A 35 -14.45 -8.58 3.40
N ASN A 36 -15.10 -7.45 3.70
CA ASN A 36 -14.77 -6.49 4.77
C ASN A 36 -13.28 -6.05 4.82
N TRP A 37 -12.59 -6.09 3.69
CA TRP A 37 -11.19 -5.66 3.52
C TRP A 37 -10.16 -6.48 4.31
N ASN A 38 -10.53 -7.60 4.91
CA ASN A 38 -9.61 -8.45 5.66
C ASN A 38 -9.66 -9.91 5.18
N LYS A 39 -8.65 -10.67 5.59
CA LYS A 39 -8.48 -12.07 5.21
C LYS A 39 -9.53 -12.95 5.90
N GLU A 40 -9.75 -12.74 7.18
CA GLU A 40 -10.54 -13.56 8.06
C GLU A 40 -12.03 -13.60 7.62
N ASP A 41 -12.55 -12.45 7.19
CA ASP A 41 -13.92 -12.33 6.69
C ASP A 41 -14.05 -12.86 5.24
N ALA A 42 -12.99 -12.72 4.43
CA ALA A 42 -12.99 -13.23 3.07
C ALA A 42 -13.03 -14.76 3.00
N VAL A 43 -12.36 -15.47 3.91
CA VAL A 43 -12.29 -16.95 3.93
C VAL A 43 -13.67 -17.62 3.90
N PRO A 44 -14.59 -17.38 4.86
CA PRO A 44 -15.90 -18.04 4.83
C PRO A 44 -16.76 -17.63 3.63
N VAL A 45 -16.61 -16.41 3.14
CA VAL A 45 -17.31 -15.91 1.94
C VAL A 45 -16.86 -16.68 0.71
N VAL A 46 -15.56 -16.80 0.47
CA VAL A 46 -15.01 -17.54 -0.67
C VAL A 46 -15.35 -19.04 -0.59
N ASP A 47 -15.31 -19.64 0.59
CA ASP A 47 -15.69 -21.03 0.78
C ASP A 47 -17.15 -21.28 0.36
N SER A 48 -18.06 -20.39 0.77
CA SER A 48 -19.46 -20.45 0.36
C SER A 48 -19.63 -20.26 -1.16
N LEU A 49 -18.97 -19.25 -1.73
CA LEU A 49 -19.08 -18.94 -3.16
C LEU A 49 -18.54 -20.07 -4.04
N LEU A 50 -17.40 -20.68 -3.69
CA LEU A 50 -16.85 -21.81 -4.45
C LEU A 50 -17.70 -23.08 -4.33
N SER A 51 -18.43 -23.24 -3.23
CA SER A 51 -19.39 -24.33 -3.06
C SER A 51 -20.62 -24.17 -3.97
N ILE A 52 -21.05 -22.93 -4.21
CA ILE A 52 -22.21 -22.61 -5.06
C ILE A 52 -21.80 -22.56 -6.53
N HIS A 53 -20.60 -22.06 -6.83
CA HIS A 53 -20.05 -21.85 -8.15
C HIS A 53 -18.74 -22.64 -8.36
N PRO A 54 -18.81 -23.98 -8.45
CA PRO A 54 -17.61 -24.80 -8.63
C PRO A 54 -16.90 -24.56 -9.98
N GLU A 55 -17.56 -23.94 -10.96
CA GLU A 55 -17.02 -23.56 -12.27
C GLU A 55 -16.12 -22.31 -12.21
N THR A 56 -15.98 -21.66 -11.06
CA THR A 56 -15.14 -20.48 -10.90
C THR A 56 -13.70 -20.77 -11.30
N ASN A 57 -13.13 -19.93 -12.16
CA ASN A 57 -11.73 -20.00 -12.59
C ASN A 57 -10.93 -18.72 -12.33
N LEU A 58 -11.60 -17.64 -11.89
CA LEU A 58 -10.97 -16.37 -11.53
C LEU A 58 -11.63 -15.79 -10.29
N ILE A 59 -10.82 -15.35 -9.32
CA ILE A 59 -11.25 -14.55 -8.17
C ILE A 59 -10.53 -13.22 -8.23
N TYR A 60 -11.29 -12.13 -8.29
CA TYR A 60 -10.80 -10.79 -8.15
C TYR A 60 -11.15 -10.25 -6.77
N ALA A 61 -10.15 -10.00 -5.96
CA ALA A 61 -10.30 -9.42 -4.64
C ALA A 61 -9.94 -7.94 -4.66
N HIS A 62 -10.73 -7.11 -3.99
CA HIS A 62 -10.54 -5.67 -3.97
C HIS A 62 -9.32 -5.23 -3.14
N ASN A 63 -8.65 -6.15 -2.43
CA ASN A 63 -7.33 -5.94 -1.86
C ASN A 63 -6.56 -7.26 -1.69
N ASP A 64 -5.26 -7.16 -1.41
CA ASP A 64 -4.35 -8.30 -1.28
C ASP A 64 -4.68 -9.21 -0.09
N ARG A 65 -5.18 -8.65 1.01
CA ARG A 65 -5.54 -9.45 2.21
C ARG A 65 -6.68 -10.40 1.90
N MET A 66 -7.72 -9.94 1.21
CA MET A 66 -8.83 -10.78 0.77
C MET A 66 -8.38 -11.79 -0.30
N ALA A 67 -7.47 -11.39 -1.22
CA ALA A 67 -6.90 -12.31 -2.20
C ALA A 67 -6.14 -13.47 -1.54
N ILE A 68 -5.34 -13.18 -0.50
CA ILE A 68 -4.64 -14.22 0.28
C ILE A 68 -5.66 -15.15 0.98
N GLY A 69 -6.76 -14.61 1.50
CA GLY A 69 -7.85 -15.42 2.06
C GLY A 69 -8.50 -16.33 1.02
N ALA A 70 -8.74 -15.80 -0.17
CA ALA A 70 -9.27 -16.59 -1.29
C ALA A 70 -8.32 -17.73 -1.70
N SER A 71 -7.01 -17.45 -1.74
CA SER A 71 -5.99 -18.46 -2.04
C SER A 71 -5.93 -19.57 -0.99
N GLU A 72 -6.09 -19.24 0.28
CA GLU A 72 -6.15 -20.24 1.35
C GLU A 72 -7.32 -21.23 1.15
N VAL A 73 -8.48 -20.71 0.79
CA VAL A 73 -9.66 -21.55 0.50
C VAL A 73 -9.44 -22.40 -0.76
N ALA A 74 -9.00 -21.80 -1.85
CA ALA A 74 -8.76 -22.50 -3.11
C ALA A 74 -7.79 -23.66 -2.91
N ARG A 75 -6.65 -23.45 -2.25
CA ARG A 75 -5.68 -24.50 -1.91
C ARG A 75 -6.25 -25.60 -1.01
N ARG A 76 -7.03 -25.23 -0.01
CA ARG A 76 -7.68 -26.21 0.88
C ARG A 76 -8.66 -27.11 0.13
N LEU A 77 -9.30 -26.58 -0.91
CA LEU A 77 -10.22 -27.31 -1.77
C LEU A 77 -9.51 -28.02 -2.97
N GLY A 78 -8.18 -27.92 -3.08
CA GLY A 78 -7.43 -28.49 -4.19
C GLY A 78 -7.68 -27.80 -5.53
N ARG A 79 -8.09 -26.52 -5.50
CA ARG A 79 -8.45 -25.72 -6.68
C ARG A 79 -7.26 -24.83 -7.13
N ASP A 80 -6.16 -25.44 -7.52
CA ASP A 80 -4.97 -24.75 -8.03
C ASP A 80 -5.17 -24.17 -9.44
N ASP A 81 -6.29 -24.50 -10.08
CA ASP A 81 -6.73 -23.98 -11.38
C ASP A 81 -7.25 -22.53 -11.31
N ILE A 82 -7.70 -22.08 -10.14
CA ILE A 82 -8.29 -20.75 -9.96
C ILE A 82 -7.20 -19.68 -9.97
N LYS A 83 -7.35 -18.68 -10.83
CA LYS A 83 -6.51 -17.49 -10.83
C LYS A 83 -6.99 -16.48 -9.79
N ILE A 84 -6.07 -15.92 -9.01
CA ILE A 84 -6.41 -15.02 -7.91
C ILE A 84 -5.66 -13.71 -8.06
N ILE A 85 -6.42 -12.62 -8.14
CA ILE A 85 -5.89 -11.27 -8.34
C ILE A 85 -6.28 -10.39 -7.14
N GLY A 86 -5.27 -9.67 -6.61
CA GLY A 86 -5.44 -8.65 -5.58
C GLY A 86 -5.28 -7.22 -6.09
N ILE A 87 -5.38 -6.28 -5.18
CA ILE A 87 -5.03 -4.86 -5.35
C ILE A 87 -4.33 -4.38 -4.09
N ASP A 88 -3.52 -3.39 -4.21
CA ASP A 88 -2.72 -2.56 -3.33
C ASP A 88 -1.23 -2.76 -3.57
N ALA A 89 -0.76 -3.98 -3.85
CA ALA A 89 0.63 -4.34 -4.07
C ALA A 89 1.57 -3.81 -2.96
N ALA A 90 1.12 -3.88 -1.71
CA ALA A 90 1.99 -3.56 -0.59
C ALA A 90 3.17 -4.53 -0.55
N PRO A 91 4.44 -4.05 -0.43
CA PRO A 91 5.62 -4.89 -0.57
C PRO A 91 5.62 -6.15 0.30
N ASP A 92 5.27 -5.99 1.58
CA ASP A 92 5.32 -7.08 2.56
C ASP A 92 4.04 -7.95 2.57
N ILE A 93 3.03 -7.63 1.73
CA ILE A 93 1.76 -8.35 1.63
C ILE A 93 1.55 -8.82 0.19
N GLY A 94 1.08 -7.94 -0.70
CA GLY A 94 0.67 -8.28 -2.06
C GLY A 94 1.84 -8.70 -2.95
N ILE A 95 2.91 -7.90 -3.02
CA ILE A 95 4.08 -8.25 -3.84
C ILE A 95 4.73 -9.55 -3.31
N ARG A 96 4.85 -9.69 -1.98
CA ARG A 96 5.35 -10.91 -1.37
C ARG A 96 4.47 -12.12 -1.70
N ALA A 97 3.14 -11.98 -1.61
CA ALA A 97 2.21 -13.05 -1.93
C ALA A 97 2.31 -13.49 -3.40
N VAL A 98 2.58 -12.58 -4.33
CA VAL A 98 2.85 -12.91 -5.74
C VAL A 98 4.18 -13.63 -5.88
N ALA A 99 5.26 -13.13 -5.28
CA ALA A 99 6.58 -13.75 -5.33
C ALA A 99 6.56 -15.18 -4.78
N ASP A 100 5.86 -15.40 -3.67
CA ASP A 100 5.71 -16.71 -3.02
C ASP A 100 4.68 -17.61 -3.74
N GLY A 101 4.02 -17.12 -4.80
CA GLY A 101 3.01 -17.85 -5.57
C GLY A 101 1.74 -18.12 -4.78
N ILE A 102 1.41 -17.27 -3.81
CA ILE A 102 0.17 -17.34 -3.06
C ILE A 102 -0.99 -16.80 -3.89
N ILE A 103 -0.79 -15.71 -4.60
CA ILE A 103 -1.71 -15.14 -5.58
C ILE A 103 -1.02 -14.96 -6.93
N ASP A 104 -1.77 -14.86 -8.01
CA ASP A 104 -1.21 -14.79 -9.37
C ASP A 104 -0.73 -13.38 -9.72
N ALA A 105 -1.48 -12.36 -9.31
CA ALA A 105 -1.13 -10.96 -9.57
C ALA A 105 -1.75 -10.02 -8.53
N THR A 106 -1.19 -8.81 -8.45
CA THR A 106 -1.79 -7.66 -7.76
C THR A 106 -1.53 -6.39 -8.56
N PHE A 107 -2.24 -5.31 -8.22
CA PHE A 107 -2.08 -4.03 -8.87
C PHE A 107 -1.62 -2.97 -7.87
N LEU A 108 -0.55 -2.26 -8.22
CA LEU A 108 -0.03 -1.17 -7.41
C LEU A 108 -1.07 -0.06 -7.29
N TYR A 109 -1.43 0.27 -6.07
CA TYR A 109 -2.29 1.39 -5.73
C TYR A 109 -1.50 2.46 -4.99
N PRO A 110 -1.08 3.54 -5.65
CA PRO A 110 -0.28 4.59 -5.03
C PRO A 110 -1.11 5.35 -3.99
N THR A 111 -0.65 5.39 -2.75
CA THR A 111 -1.35 6.09 -1.65
C THR A 111 -1.04 7.58 -1.57
N GLU A 112 0.08 8.03 -2.20
CA GLU A 112 0.51 9.43 -2.29
C GLU A 112 0.43 10.21 -0.96
N GLY A 113 0.77 9.57 0.17
CA GLY A 113 0.65 10.16 1.50
C GLY A 113 1.34 11.53 1.65
N HIS A 114 2.47 11.74 0.96
CA HIS A 114 3.16 13.03 0.95
C HIS A 114 2.31 14.15 0.30
N ARG A 115 1.51 13.85 -0.72
CA ARG A 115 0.58 14.79 -1.33
C ARG A 115 -0.56 15.14 -0.39
N LEU A 116 -1.11 14.14 0.31
CA LEU A 116 -2.16 14.37 1.31
C LEU A 116 -1.69 15.35 2.39
N VAL A 117 -0.49 15.14 2.94
CA VAL A 117 0.11 16.04 3.94
C VAL A 117 0.32 17.45 3.35
N ARG A 118 0.86 17.55 2.15
CA ARG A 118 1.09 18.84 1.48
C ARG A 118 -0.21 19.60 1.23
N THR A 119 -1.25 18.91 0.75
CA THR A 119 -2.58 19.50 0.56
C THR A 119 -3.19 19.96 1.87
N ALA A 120 -3.11 19.14 2.93
CA ALA A 120 -3.58 19.53 4.27
C ALA A 120 -2.88 20.79 4.79
N LEU A 121 -1.55 20.89 4.62
CA LEU A 121 -0.79 22.09 5.00
C LEU A 121 -1.19 23.33 4.18
N ALA A 122 -1.41 23.17 2.87
CA ALA A 122 -1.88 24.28 2.03
C ALA A 122 -3.26 24.78 2.48
N ILE A 123 -4.20 23.87 2.80
CA ILE A 123 -5.52 24.24 3.34
C ILE A 123 -5.38 25.00 4.65
N LEU A 124 -4.56 24.51 5.60
CA LEU A 124 -4.34 25.15 6.89
C LEU A 124 -3.71 26.55 6.79
N LYS A 125 -2.87 26.75 5.76
CA LYS A 125 -2.20 28.03 5.49
C LYS A 125 -2.99 28.96 4.57
N HIS A 126 -4.20 28.54 4.13
CA HIS A 126 -4.99 29.26 3.13
C HIS A 126 -4.24 29.50 1.81
N GLU A 127 -3.34 28.59 1.44
CA GLU A 127 -2.61 28.59 0.17
C GLU A 127 -3.43 27.86 -0.93
N PRO A 128 -3.21 28.20 -2.21
CA PRO A 128 -3.84 27.48 -3.31
C PRO A 128 -3.49 25.98 -3.31
N TYR A 129 -4.46 25.11 -3.61
CA TYR A 129 -4.26 23.67 -3.75
C TYR A 129 -5.15 23.10 -4.85
N GLU A 130 -4.72 21.96 -5.41
CA GLU A 130 -5.50 21.20 -6.38
C GLU A 130 -6.61 20.42 -5.66
N ARG A 131 -7.85 20.62 -6.08
CA ARG A 131 -9.01 19.90 -5.50
C ARG A 131 -9.12 18.46 -6.00
N GLU A 132 -8.60 18.22 -7.20
CA GLU A 132 -8.60 16.90 -7.83
C GLU A 132 -7.20 16.60 -8.37
N THR A 133 -6.69 15.42 -8.06
CA THR A 133 -5.39 14.96 -8.55
C THR A 133 -5.58 13.59 -9.19
N ILE A 134 -5.27 13.51 -10.47
CA ILE A 134 -5.23 12.23 -11.18
C ILE A 134 -3.87 11.58 -10.87
N LEU A 135 -3.90 10.46 -10.17
CA LEU A 135 -2.69 9.69 -9.88
C LEU A 135 -2.21 8.97 -11.14
N PRO A 136 -0.89 8.80 -11.30
CA PRO A 136 -0.34 8.05 -12.42
C PRO A 136 -0.84 6.60 -12.39
N VAL A 137 -0.83 5.99 -13.57
CA VAL A 137 -1.41 4.66 -13.83
C VAL A 137 -0.88 3.62 -12.86
N SER A 138 -1.78 2.78 -12.35
CA SER A 138 -1.48 1.55 -11.64
C SER A 138 -0.65 0.60 -12.52
N SER A 139 0.31 -0.10 -11.91
CA SER A 139 1.10 -1.13 -12.59
C SER A 139 0.71 -2.50 -12.07
N ALA A 140 0.59 -3.47 -12.99
CA ALA A 140 0.41 -4.85 -12.61
C ALA A 140 1.71 -5.42 -12.02
N VAL A 141 1.55 -6.22 -10.98
CA VAL A 141 2.63 -7.00 -10.37
C VAL A 141 2.27 -8.47 -10.51
N ASP A 142 3.12 -9.20 -11.19
CA ASP A 142 3.03 -10.65 -11.38
C ASP A 142 4.38 -11.31 -11.09
N ARG A 143 4.51 -12.60 -11.34
CA ARG A 143 5.76 -13.35 -11.09
C ARG A 143 6.96 -12.82 -11.87
N SER A 144 6.76 -12.15 -12.99
CA SER A 144 7.86 -11.64 -13.82
C SER A 144 8.59 -10.44 -13.20
N ASN A 145 7.90 -9.67 -12.35
CA ASN A 145 8.43 -8.43 -11.78
C ASN A 145 8.41 -8.36 -10.24
N ALA A 146 7.71 -9.25 -9.55
CA ALA A 146 7.55 -9.21 -8.08
C ALA A 146 8.90 -9.22 -7.34
N ASP A 147 9.83 -10.10 -7.71
CA ASP A 147 11.15 -10.20 -7.06
C ASP A 147 12.00 -8.93 -7.26
N ILE A 148 11.90 -8.31 -8.43
CA ILE A 148 12.62 -7.06 -8.73
C ILE A 148 12.07 -5.95 -7.84
N LEU A 149 10.75 -5.82 -7.73
CA LEU A 149 10.09 -4.81 -6.90
C LEU A 149 10.39 -5.01 -5.41
N LEU A 150 10.44 -6.25 -4.92
CA LEU A 150 10.84 -6.54 -3.54
C LEU A 150 12.29 -6.12 -3.27
N ARG A 151 13.23 -6.45 -4.14
CA ARG A 151 14.63 -6.01 -4.00
C ARG A 151 14.77 -4.50 -4.02
N GLN A 152 14.07 -3.81 -4.91
CA GLN A 152 14.06 -2.35 -4.95
C GLN A 152 13.52 -1.75 -3.65
N ASN A 153 12.44 -2.33 -3.11
CA ASN A 153 11.88 -1.88 -1.84
C ASN A 153 12.87 -2.07 -0.67
N GLU A 154 13.57 -3.22 -0.61
CA GLU A 154 14.59 -3.45 0.43
C GLU A 154 15.78 -2.48 0.29
N MET A 155 16.23 -2.20 -0.93
CA MET A 155 17.25 -1.19 -1.16
C MET A 155 16.81 0.20 -0.68
N LEU A 156 15.57 0.59 -0.99
CA LEU A 156 15.01 1.88 -0.54
C LEU A 156 14.91 1.95 0.99
N LYS A 157 14.47 0.87 1.65
CA LYS A 157 14.43 0.79 3.11
C LYS A 157 15.83 0.97 3.73
N GLU A 158 16.84 0.32 3.16
CA GLU A 158 18.22 0.43 3.63
C GLU A 158 18.79 1.84 3.44
N GLU A 159 18.57 2.46 2.28
CA GLU A 159 19.00 3.84 2.04
C GLU A 159 18.28 4.85 2.95
N THR A 160 16.98 4.65 3.16
CA THR A 160 16.21 5.48 4.12
C THR A 160 16.77 5.37 5.52
N ARG A 161 17.10 4.16 5.99
CA ARG A 161 17.74 3.93 7.30
C ARG A 161 19.08 4.65 7.41
N LYS A 162 19.92 4.62 6.36
CA LYS A 162 21.20 5.34 6.34
C LYS A 162 21.00 6.85 6.44
N ILE A 163 20.02 7.39 5.71
CA ILE A 163 19.69 8.82 5.75
C ILE A 163 19.24 9.22 7.15
N GLU A 164 18.38 8.45 7.81
CA GLU A 164 17.92 8.71 9.18
C GLU A 164 19.08 8.70 10.18
N LEU A 165 19.98 7.72 10.05
CA LEU A 165 21.16 7.62 10.88
C LEU A 165 22.12 8.82 10.71
N LEU A 166 22.34 9.23 9.46
CA LEU A 166 23.15 10.41 9.16
C LEU A 166 22.50 11.69 9.70
N LYS A 167 21.20 11.83 9.56
CA LYS A 167 20.45 12.96 10.11
C LYS A 167 20.62 13.04 11.63
N THR A 168 20.41 11.93 12.34
CA THR A 168 20.60 11.87 13.79
C THR A 168 22.02 12.28 14.19
N ARG A 169 23.04 11.84 13.44
CA ARG A 169 24.44 12.21 13.69
C ARG A 169 24.69 13.70 13.48
N ILE A 170 24.09 14.29 12.44
CA ILE A 170 24.17 15.73 12.17
C ILE A 170 23.52 16.52 13.30
N ASP A 171 22.33 16.11 13.74
CA ASP A 171 21.62 16.78 14.83
C ASP A 171 22.43 16.77 16.14
N LEU A 172 23.04 15.63 16.47
CA LEU A 172 23.96 15.51 17.63
C LEU A 172 25.17 16.44 17.49
N PHE A 173 25.82 16.43 16.34
CA PHE A 173 26.99 17.29 16.09
C PHE A 173 26.62 18.80 16.19
N GLN A 174 25.46 19.18 15.65
CA GLN A 174 24.97 20.57 15.77
C GLN A 174 24.68 20.96 17.22
N ALA A 175 24.12 20.04 18.02
CA ALA A 175 23.88 20.27 19.45
C ALA A 175 25.19 20.46 20.21
N GLU A 176 26.20 19.60 19.99
CA GLU A 176 27.52 19.72 20.59
C GLU A 176 28.23 21.02 20.20
N TYR A 177 28.21 21.35 18.92
CA TYR A 177 28.79 22.60 18.40
C TYR A 177 28.12 23.83 19.02
N SER A 178 26.80 23.84 19.12
CA SER A 178 26.02 24.91 19.75
C SER A 178 26.38 25.06 21.25
N ALA A 179 26.53 23.96 21.98
CA ALA A 179 26.93 23.98 23.39
C ALA A 179 28.36 24.54 23.57
N GLN A 180 29.32 24.08 22.76
CA GLN A 180 30.71 24.60 22.79
C GLN A 180 30.77 26.10 22.49
N LYS A 181 30.02 26.56 21.49
CA LYS A 181 29.93 27.97 21.11
C LYS A 181 29.36 28.80 22.24
N SER A 182 28.31 28.32 22.93
CA SER A 182 27.74 28.99 24.10
C SER A 182 28.70 29.10 25.26
N LEU A 183 29.46 28.05 25.55
CA LEU A 183 30.52 28.05 26.59
C LEU A 183 31.64 29.05 26.24
N LEU A 184 32.05 29.13 24.98
CA LEU A 184 33.06 30.09 24.53
C LEU A 184 32.59 31.52 24.74
N TYR A 185 31.34 31.84 24.36
CA TYR A 185 30.81 33.19 24.57
C TYR A 185 30.65 33.54 26.04
N ALA A 186 30.23 32.59 26.87
CA ALA A 186 30.16 32.80 28.33
C ALA A 186 31.56 33.09 28.91
N GLY A 187 32.60 32.33 28.49
CA GLY A 187 33.96 32.57 28.87
C GLY A 187 34.51 33.95 28.48
N ILE A 188 34.27 34.36 27.26
CA ILE A 188 34.62 35.70 26.76
C ILE A 188 33.90 36.81 27.60
N ALA A 189 32.61 36.64 27.87
CA ALA A 189 31.87 37.60 28.68
C ALA A 189 32.43 37.75 30.09
N ILE A 190 32.82 36.62 30.74
CA ILE A 190 33.43 36.62 32.05
C ILE A 190 34.78 37.35 32.03
N ILE A 191 35.62 37.09 31.03
CA ILE A 191 36.93 37.76 30.88
C ILE A 191 36.74 39.29 30.75
N LEU A 192 35.78 39.71 29.93
CA LEU A 192 35.48 41.14 29.72
C LEU A 192 34.98 41.83 31.01
N LEU A 193 34.22 41.09 31.85
CA LEU A 193 33.74 41.61 33.15
C LEU A 193 34.87 41.69 34.19
N LEU A 194 35.89 40.86 34.12
CA LEU A 194 37.01 40.87 35.05
C LEU A 194 38.11 41.86 34.66
N CYS A 195 38.19 42.30 33.41
CA CYS A 195 39.22 43.22 32.91
C CYS A 195 38.74 44.68 32.79
N GLY A 196 37.46 44.96 33.02
CA GLY A 196 36.88 46.28 33.05
C GLY A 196 36.56 46.77 34.41
#